data_206cf2ff517afba297e30f53767adbac
#
_entry.id   206cf2ff517afba297e30f53767adbac
#
_cell.length_a   1.000
_cell.length_b   1.000
_cell.length_c   1.000
_cell.angle_alpha   90.00
_cell.angle_beta   90.00
_cell.angle_gamma   90.00
#
_symmetry.space_group_name_H-M   'P 1'
#
loop_
_entity.id
_entity.type
_entity.pdbx_description
1 polymer ?
#
loop_
_entity_poly.entity_id
_entity_poly.type
_entity_poly.pdbx_seq_one_letter_code
_entity_poly.pdbx_strand_id
1 'polypeptide(L)'
;MGTVQWRSGNFELKFDGLYSRIEIDEDQLQNWFNGLAFSTFSGNTNPYTTPGSSYTIVDGDVVAGTLANSNLQVDHVVSHYNEVKSLTAGGLNAKWSGDVWTLGSDLSFSQAKRDNTWQAVRFGSNPDTVSFDFRRSVTPTISTSSDTPEYGIAGQTEPQALRDKIAALALNASRAVDAGPFTSLEFGARVARREKENRRFLSNQSGYDQPISAYQDLIYPVTMPDLNVSTLTGGNMAEIARIGFGGFDPSTLDEQLLDHWNVKEDVREAFAKAVFSSQLFGTDVTGNVGVRLVNTKTTSDGFDSVGSTIQPSTGSKEYTDALPSATLNFLIDDQRILRFAVAKVIARPPLDELRTGRRLDDPSVTVGQLTGSGGNPQLDPFKATQVDVSYEWYFHTEALAALAVYRKEVDSSIGYRTDREVINGLDYLVSAPFNGGGGYINGVELTFQTPFYFIPHMENFGVYSNYSLVDSNLKEFSPEDNPLPLSGLARKTGTFDLWYSTGTFEARVGYKYHSPYTVVYGWNAARLARLQSEGTVDLSLNWQYSKQLGFRFQASNLTNEPLRAYTDNKPNRLANQDDGGYQVFGRRYQLEATYKF
;
A
#
# COMPACT_ATOMS: atom_id res chain seq x y z
N MET A 1 19.16 -1.60 16.28
CA MET A 1 18.48 -2.70 17.00
C MET A 1 19.44 -3.30 18.00
N GLY A 2 19.00 -3.55 19.24
CA GLY A 2 19.78 -4.18 20.31
C GLY A 2 18.94 -5.23 21.01
N THR A 3 19.56 -6.35 21.38
CA THR A 3 18.93 -7.42 22.14
C THR A 3 19.84 -7.79 23.29
N VAL A 4 19.24 -7.90 24.48
CA VAL A 4 19.90 -8.41 25.69
C VAL A 4 19.11 -9.62 26.17
N GLN A 5 19.80 -10.73 26.37
CA GLN A 5 19.22 -11.97 26.85
C GLN A 5 19.93 -12.41 28.12
N TRP A 6 19.16 -12.76 29.12
CA TRP A 6 19.64 -13.35 30.35
C TRP A 6 18.95 -14.68 30.60
N ARG A 7 19.71 -15.71 31.00
CA ARG A 7 19.19 -17.03 31.30
C ARG A 7 19.78 -17.54 32.61
N SER A 8 18.93 -18.06 33.48
CA SER A 8 19.34 -18.71 34.74
C SER A 8 18.40 -19.87 35.07
N GLY A 9 18.94 -21.08 35.08
CA GLY A 9 18.12 -22.29 35.23
C GLY A 9 16.99 -22.37 34.22
N ASN A 10 15.79 -22.50 34.72
CA ASN A 10 14.57 -22.59 33.93
C ASN A 10 13.99 -21.26 33.47
N PHE A 11 14.61 -20.14 33.84
CA PHE A 11 14.12 -18.81 33.55
C PHE A 11 14.95 -18.10 32.48
N GLU A 12 14.28 -17.48 31.50
CA GLU A 12 14.87 -16.68 30.45
C GLU A 12 14.18 -15.32 30.41
N LEU A 13 14.97 -14.25 30.34
CA LEU A 13 14.51 -12.88 30.15
C LEU A 13 15.20 -12.31 28.91
N LYS A 14 14.42 -11.73 28.01
CA LYS A 14 14.91 -11.13 26.78
C LYS A 14 14.35 -9.72 26.67
N PHE A 15 15.22 -8.74 26.45
CA PHE A 15 14.88 -7.37 26.12
C PHE A 15 15.32 -7.05 24.71
N ASP A 16 14.41 -6.49 23.90
CA ASP A 16 14.67 -6.04 22.53
C ASP A 16 14.38 -4.55 22.41
N GLY A 17 15.25 -3.81 21.71
CA GLY A 17 15.06 -2.41 21.39
C GLY A 17 15.39 -2.11 19.91
N LEU A 18 14.55 -1.31 19.27
CA LEU A 18 14.74 -0.86 17.90
C LEU A 18 14.48 0.64 17.80
N TYR A 19 15.39 1.34 17.15
CA TYR A 19 15.17 2.68 16.62
C TYR A 19 15.58 2.71 15.16
N SER A 20 14.71 3.28 14.32
CA SER A 20 14.97 3.51 12.90
C SER A 20 14.51 4.92 12.54
N ARG A 21 15.29 5.63 11.71
CA ARG A 21 14.91 6.92 11.13
C ARG A 21 15.27 6.91 9.66
N ILE A 22 14.33 7.34 8.84
CA ILE A 22 14.49 7.54 7.41
C ILE A 22 14.10 8.98 7.12
N GLU A 23 14.91 9.65 6.33
CA GLU A 23 14.64 10.99 5.84
C GLU A 23 14.63 10.94 4.31
N ILE A 24 13.60 11.53 3.73
CA ILE A 24 13.42 11.70 2.29
C ILE A 24 13.42 13.20 2.05
N ASP A 25 14.24 13.63 1.13
CA ASP A 25 14.37 15.01 0.70
C ASP A 25 14.34 14.99 -0.82
N GLU A 26 13.33 15.62 -1.43
CA GLU A 26 13.00 15.42 -2.84
C GLU A 26 12.54 16.72 -3.48
N ASP A 27 13.23 17.11 -4.56
CA ASP A 27 12.77 18.17 -5.43
C ASP A 27 11.88 17.57 -6.53
N GLN A 28 10.72 18.15 -6.73
CA GLN A 28 9.72 17.70 -7.69
C GLN A 28 9.38 18.80 -8.68
N LEU A 29 9.33 18.44 -9.96
CA LEU A 29 8.89 19.32 -11.04
C LEU A 29 7.64 18.71 -11.68
N GLN A 30 6.59 19.51 -11.84
CA GLN A 30 5.30 19.02 -12.34
C GLN A 30 4.68 20.02 -13.30
N ASN A 31 3.95 19.50 -14.29
CA ASN A 31 3.00 20.26 -15.09
C ASN A 31 1.59 19.72 -14.85
N TRP A 32 0.68 20.56 -14.37
CA TRP A 32 -0.72 20.20 -14.20
C TRP A 32 -1.52 20.82 -15.35
N PHE A 33 -2.15 19.96 -16.15
CA PHE A 33 -2.93 20.37 -17.31
C PHE A 33 -4.40 20.54 -16.91
N ASN A 34 -4.82 21.76 -16.72
CA ASN A 34 -6.19 22.13 -16.38
C ASN A 34 -7.01 22.37 -17.66
N GLY A 35 -8.33 22.12 -17.60
CA GLY A 35 -9.23 22.35 -18.74
C GLY A 35 -9.27 21.22 -19.78
N LEU A 36 -8.50 20.12 -19.61
CA LEU A 36 -8.54 18.94 -20.48
C LEU A 36 -9.70 18.01 -20.15
N ALA A 37 -10.16 17.97 -18.91
CA ALA A 37 -11.29 17.16 -18.51
C ALA A 37 -12.60 17.86 -18.92
N PHE A 38 -13.54 17.05 -19.39
CA PHE A 38 -14.92 17.50 -19.53
C PHE A 38 -15.49 17.72 -18.12
N SER A 39 -15.43 18.94 -17.66
CA SER A 39 -16.06 19.35 -16.40
C SER A 39 -17.30 20.15 -16.74
N THR A 40 -18.45 19.69 -16.31
CA THR A 40 -19.71 20.47 -16.33
C THR A 40 -19.71 21.59 -15.28
N PHE A 41 -18.63 21.68 -14.48
CA PHE A 41 -18.47 22.72 -13.49
C PHE A 41 -18.14 24.07 -14.16
N SER A 42 -18.83 25.07 -13.77
CA SER A 42 -18.56 26.50 -14.04
C SER A 42 -18.46 26.97 -15.48
N GLY A 43 -19.33 26.50 -16.39
CA GLY A 43 -19.47 27.10 -17.73
C GLY A 43 -18.28 26.87 -18.68
N ASN A 44 -17.41 25.91 -18.38
CA ASN A 44 -16.28 25.55 -19.25
C ASN A 44 -16.79 24.94 -20.55
N THR A 45 -16.29 25.45 -21.67
CA THR A 45 -16.53 24.85 -22.99
C THR A 45 -15.90 23.47 -23.07
N ASN A 46 -16.63 22.52 -23.66
CA ASN A 46 -16.12 21.19 -23.91
C ASN A 46 -14.89 21.26 -24.85
N PRO A 47 -13.68 20.90 -24.42
CA PRO A 47 -12.49 21.03 -25.27
C PRO A 47 -12.57 20.17 -26.53
N TYR A 48 -13.32 19.07 -26.50
CA TYR A 48 -13.46 18.17 -27.65
C TYR A 48 -14.39 18.72 -28.75
N THR A 49 -15.27 19.65 -28.43
CA THR A 49 -16.20 20.32 -29.38
C THR A 49 -15.76 21.72 -29.74
N THR A 50 -14.67 22.23 -29.17
CA THR A 50 -14.14 23.55 -29.48
C THR A 50 -13.58 23.59 -30.90
N PRO A 51 -13.89 24.63 -31.71
CA PRO A 51 -13.31 24.80 -33.04
C PRO A 51 -11.77 24.76 -32.99
N GLY A 52 -11.15 24.00 -33.89
CA GLY A 52 -9.71 23.80 -33.92
C GLY A 52 -9.26 22.54 -33.18
N SER A 53 -10.11 21.88 -32.41
CA SER A 53 -9.83 20.60 -31.81
C SER A 53 -9.97 19.45 -32.81
N SER A 54 -9.08 18.49 -32.71
CA SER A 54 -9.11 17.24 -33.46
C SER A 54 -8.70 16.08 -32.57
N TYR A 55 -9.34 14.91 -32.74
CA TYR A 55 -9.01 13.75 -31.90
C TYR A 55 -9.32 12.44 -32.62
N THR A 56 -8.66 11.38 -32.17
CA THR A 56 -8.82 10.01 -32.67
C THR A 56 -9.53 9.18 -31.63
N ILE A 57 -10.59 8.49 -32.04
CA ILE A 57 -11.31 7.55 -31.19
C ILE A 57 -10.96 6.13 -31.63
N VAL A 58 -10.61 5.27 -30.67
CA VAL A 58 -10.43 3.82 -30.85
C VAL A 58 -11.25 3.10 -29.79
N ASP A 59 -12.14 2.23 -30.22
CA ASP A 59 -13.04 1.44 -29.33
C ASP A 59 -13.87 2.30 -28.37
N GLY A 60 -14.28 3.51 -28.81
CA GLY A 60 -15.06 4.46 -28.02
C GLY A 60 -14.23 5.40 -27.15
N ASP A 61 -12.90 5.35 -27.23
CA ASP A 61 -11.98 6.12 -26.40
C ASP A 61 -11.16 7.11 -27.19
N VAL A 62 -11.02 8.33 -26.70
CA VAL A 62 -10.11 9.32 -27.28
C VAL A 62 -8.68 8.95 -26.90
N VAL A 63 -7.89 8.52 -27.88
CA VAL A 63 -6.53 8.00 -27.69
C VAL A 63 -5.44 8.94 -28.16
N ALA A 64 -5.75 9.90 -29.00
CA ALA A 64 -4.84 10.95 -29.47
C ALA A 64 -5.63 12.16 -29.91
N GLY A 65 -5.00 13.33 -29.88
CA GLY A 65 -5.64 14.55 -30.36
C GLY A 65 -4.82 15.80 -30.11
N THR A 66 -5.34 16.89 -30.68
CA THR A 66 -4.97 18.25 -30.35
C THR A 66 -6.24 18.95 -29.92
N LEU A 67 -6.28 19.41 -28.70
CA LEU A 67 -7.40 20.14 -28.13
C LEU A 67 -7.09 21.62 -28.12
N ALA A 68 -8.04 22.42 -28.60
CA ALA A 68 -8.03 23.88 -28.55
C ALA A 68 -9.11 24.35 -27.58
N ASN A 69 -8.78 25.19 -26.63
CA ASN A 69 -9.74 25.75 -25.68
C ASN A 69 -9.18 27.03 -25.05
N SER A 70 -9.97 28.06 -24.96
CA SER A 70 -9.60 29.30 -24.29
C SER A 70 -9.42 29.18 -22.77
N ASN A 71 -9.82 28.03 -22.19
CA ASN A 71 -9.68 27.73 -20.75
C ASN A 71 -8.56 26.71 -20.47
N LEU A 72 -7.73 26.40 -21.46
CA LEU A 72 -6.55 25.57 -21.23
C LEU A 72 -5.56 26.34 -20.36
N GLN A 73 -5.13 25.72 -19.30
CA GLN A 73 -4.13 26.23 -18.39
C GLN A 73 -3.16 25.13 -18.01
N VAL A 74 -1.87 25.46 -18.02
CA VAL A 74 -0.84 24.57 -17.46
C VAL A 74 -0.26 25.25 -16.24
N ASP A 75 -0.33 24.56 -15.10
CA ASP A 75 0.37 24.98 -13.91
C ASP A 75 1.75 24.34 -13.91
N HIS A 76 2.80 25.15 -13.96
CA HIS A 76 4.18 24.76 -13.80
C HIS A 76 4.52 24.81 -12.31
N VAL A 77 4.80 23.65 -11.71
CA VAL A 77 5.00 23.52 -10.26
C VAL A 77 6.43 23.14 -9.97
N VAL A 78 7.09 23.97 -9.20
CA VAL A 78 8.40 23.70 -8.60
C VAL A 78 8.16 23.43 -7.12
N SER A 79 8.42 22.24 -6.65
CA SER A 79 8.10 21.85 -5.28
C SER A 79 9.23 21.08 -4.61
N HIS A 80 9.21 21.11 -3.30
CA HIS A 80 10.11 20.40 -2.42
C HIS A 80 9.30 19.58 -1.43
N TYR A 81 9.62 18.31 -1.32
CA TYR A 81 9.01 17.39 -0.38
C TYR A 81 10.05 16.89 0.61
N ASN A 82 9.84 17.17 1.88
CA ASN A 82 10.64 16.60 2.97
C ASN A 82 9.76 15.68 3.81
N GLU A 83 10.27 14.48 4.11
CA GLU A 83 9.59 13.53 4.96
C GLU A 83 10.56 12.87 5.93
N VAL A 84 10.23 12.88 7.22
CA VAL A 84 10.95 12.17 8.27
C VAL A 84 10.06 11.08 8.84
N LYS A 85 10.48 9.84 8.65
CA LYS A 85 9.87 8.66 9.29
C LYS A 85 10.75 8.17 10.43
N SER A 86 10.16 7.89 11.58
CA SER A 86 10.86 7.24 12.68
C SER A 86 10.02 6.12 13.29
N LEU A 87 10.71 5.06 13.69
CA LEU A 87 10.13 3.93 14.41
C LEU A 87 10.95 3.70 15.68
N THR A 88 10.28 3.73 16.82
CA THR A 88 10.82 3.31 18.11
C THR A 88 10.01 2.11 18.58
N ALA A 89 10.68 1.00 18.90
CA ALA A 89 10.01 -0.17 19.44
C ALA A 89 10.85 -0.79 20.56
N GLY A 90 10.17 -1.43 21.50
CA GLY A 90 10.81 -2.17 22.58
C GLY A 90 9.91 -3.30 23.08
N GLY A 91 10.54 -4.36 23.56
CA GLY A 91 9.87 -5.54 24.09
C GLY A 91 10.61 -6.15 25.24
N LEU A 92 9.87 -6.68 26.20
CA LEU A 92 10.36 -7.48 27.31
C LEU A 92 9.64 -8.83 27.27
N ASN A 93 10.38 -9.90 27.02
CA ASN A 93 9.87 -11.26 27.05
C ASN A 93 10.46 -12.02 28.23
N ALA A 94 9.61 -12.67 29.03
CA ALA A 94 10.01 -13.56 30.09
C ALA A 94 9.43 -14.94 29.84
N LYS A 95 10.26 -15.99 29.97
CA LYS A 95 9.89 -17.40 29.80
C LYS A 95 10.40 -18.21 30.98
N TRP A 96 9.53 -19.05 31.53
CA TRP A 96 9.88 -20.07 32.49
C TRP A 96 9.52 -21.44 31.92
N SER A 97 10.46 -22.39 31.99
CA SER A 97 10.29 -23.75 31.47
C SER A 97 10.49 -24.76 32.59
N GLY A 98 9.41 -25.31 33.14
CA GLY A 98 9.42 -26.43 34.08
C GLY A 98 9.29 -27.77 33.35
N ASP A 99 9.19 -28.87 34.10
CA ASP A 99 9.11 -30.23 33.55
C ASP A 99 7.83 -30.45 32.74
N VAL A 100 6.73 -29.87 33.15
CA VAL A 100 5.38 -30.07 32.54
C VAL A 100 4.84 -28.78 31.99
N TRP A 101 5.17 -27.63 32.60
CA TRP A 101 4.64 -26.33 32.25
C TRP A 101 5.71 -25.42 31.65
N THR A 102 5.32 -24.72 30.60
CA THR A 102 6.06 -23.54 30.11
C THR A 102 5.14 -22.32 30.23
N LEU A 103 5.63 -21.29 30.89
CA LEU A 103 4.94 -19.99 31.05
C LEU A 103 5.71 -18.92 30.30
N GLY A 104 4.99 -18.06 29.63
CA GLY A 104 5.55 -16.93 28.89
C GLY A 104 4.77 -15.65 29.13
N SER A 105 5.47 -14.53 29.16
CA SER A 105 4.88 -13.20 29.12
C SER A 105 5.63 -12.33 28.11
N ASP A 106 4.91 -11.46 27.42
CA ASP A 106 5.46 -10.50 26.48
C ASP A 106 4.82 -9.14 26.71
N LEU A 107 5.65 -8.13 26.98
CA LEU A 107 5.28 -6.73 27.04
C LEU A 107 5.94 -6.01 25.88
N SER A 108 5.16 -5.39 25.01
CA SER A 108 5.67 -4.72 23.83
C SER A 108 5.09 -3.32 23.66
N PHE A 109 5.91 -2.44 23.10
CA PHE A 109 5.56 -1.08 22.72
C PHE A 109 6.19 -0.74 21.37
N SER A 110 5.43 -0.05 20.52
CA SER A 110 5.98 0.58 19.32
C SER A 110 5.32 1.93 19.05
N GLN A 111 6.10 2.85 18.47
CA GLN A 111 5.63 4.13 17.98
C GLN A 111 6.26 4.43 16.62
N ALA A 112 5.41 4.56 15.60
CA ALA A 112 5.79 5.09 14.30
C ALA A 112 5.35 6.55 14.19
N LYS A 113 6.21 7.39 13.62
CA LYS A 113 5.93 8.80 13.33
C LYS A 113 6.30 9.08 11.87
N ARG A 114 5.47 9.85 11.20
CA ARG A 114 5.76 10.45 9.90
C ARG A 114 5.44 11.93 9.98
N ASP A 115 6.44 12.75 9.79
CA ASP A 115 6.31 14.18 9.63
C ASP A 115 6.76 14.51 8.21
N ASN A 116 5.90 15.10 7.41
CA ASN A 116 6.23 15.52 6.06
C ASN A 116 5.76 16.95 5.82
N THR A 117 6.45 17.63 4.91
CA THR A 117 6.09 18.96 4.43
C THR A 117 6.26 19.00 2.92
N TRP A 118 5.23 19.38 2.22
CA TRP A 118 5.29 19.72 0.82
C TRP A 118 5.21 21.25 0.68
N GLN A 119 6.18 21.84 -0.03
CA GLN A 119 6.20 23.26 -0.35
C GLN A 119 6.27 23.41 -1.86
N ALA A 120 5.55 24.36 -2.41
CA ALA A 120 5.52 24.59 -3.84
C ALA A 120 5.37 26.06 -4.19
N VAL A 121 5.96 26.44 -5.33
CA VAL A 121 5.65 27.64 -6.06
C VAL A 121 5.03 27.26 -7.40
N ARG A 122 3.99 27.95 -7.81
CA ARG A 122 3.25 27.64 -9.03
C ARG A 122 3.20 28.84 -9.96
N PHE A 123 3.47 28.59 -11.23
CA PHE A 123 3.31 29.52 -12.33
C PHE A 123 2.27 28.97 -13.32
N GLY A 124 1.58 29.84 -14.04
CA GLY A 124 0.63 29.49 -15.07
C GLY A 124 1.08 29.88 -16.47
N SER A 125 0.65 29.08 -17.44
CA SER A 125 0.59 29.47 -18.85
C SER A 125 -0.77 29.09 -19.43
N ASN A 126 -1.20 29.81 -20.47
CA ASN A 126 -2.46 29.57 -21.17
C ASN A 126 -2.17 29.17 -22.62
N PRO A 127 -1.81 27.91 -22.88
CA PRO A 127 -1.54 27.46 -24.23
C PRO A 127 -2.80 27.47 -25.09
N ASP A 128 -2.68 27.83 -26.36
CA ASP A 128 -3.78 27.76 -27.32
C ASP A 128 -4.23 26.31 -27.57
N THR A 129 -3.27 25.38 -27.50
CA THR A 129 -3.53 23.97 -27.77
C THR A 129 -2.70 23.06 -26.85
N VAL A 130 -3.29 21.90 -26.55
CA VAL A 130 -2.59 20.75 -25.95
C VAL A 130 -2.73 19.55 -26.87
N SER A 131 -1.64 18.93 -27.28
CA SER A 131 -1.59 17.75 -28.11
C SER A 131 -1.16 16.55 -27.27
N PHE A 132 -1.81 15.40 -27.50
CA PHE A 132 -1.48 14.15 -26.80
C PHE A 132 -1.62 12.93 -27.70
N ASP A 133 -0.82 11.90 -27.46
CA ASP A 133 -0.91 10.59 -28.12
C ASP A 133 -0.59 9.47 -27.12
N PHE A 134 -1.61 8.69 -26.77
CA PHE A 134 -1.55 7.54 -25.87
C PHE A 134 -1.52 6.20 -26.60
N ARG A 135 -1.49 6.17 -27.94
CA ARG A 135 -1.52 4.95 -28.75
C ARG A 135 -0.19 4.20 -28.74
N ARG A 136 0.91 4.92 -28.57
CA ARG A 136 2.25 4.32 -28.54
C ARG A 136 2.59 3.85 -27.13
N SER A 137 2.84 2.58 -27.01
CA SER A 137 2.76 1.79 -25.80
C SER A 137 3.79 2.05 -24.70
N VAL A 138 4.82 2.86 -24.91
CA VAL A 138 5.90 2.96 -23.91
C VAL A 138 5.85 4.28 -23.17
N THR A 139 5.64 5.38 -23.85
CA THR A 139 5.56 6.71 -23.22
C THR A 139 4.49 7.52 -23.92
N PRO A 140 3.47 8.03 -23.21
CA PRO A 140 2.52 8.97 -23.80
C PRO A 140 3.26 10.23 -24.23
N THR A 141 2.83 10.80 -25.35
CA THR A 141 3.30 12.12 -25.77
C THR A 141 2.29 13.16 -25.33
N ILE A 142 2.74 14.17 -24.63
CA ILE A 142 1.94 15.35 -24.27
C ILE A 142 2.79 16.60 -24.59
N SER A 143 2.22 17.52 -25.35
CA SER A 143 2.86 18.78 -25.70
C SER A 143 1.86 19.94 -25.73
N THR A 144 2.33 21.12 -25.47
CA THR A 144 1.54 22.36 -25.45
C THR A 144 2.07 23.36 -26.48
N SER A 145 1.24 24.28 -26.94
CA SER A 145 1.69 25.38 -27.82
C SER A 145 2.59 26.41 -27.10
N SER A 146 2.55 26.45 -25.76
CA SER A 146 3.42 27.28 -24.92
C SER A 146 3.78 26.52 -23.67
N ASP A 147 5.08 26.27 -23.46
CA ASP A 147 5.66 25.59 -22.29
C ASP A 147 6.34 26.59 -21.33
N THR A 148 6.19 27.88 -21.57
CA THR A 148 6.85 28.93 -20.77
C THR A 148 5.86 29.54 -19.79
N PRO A 149 6.21 29.64 -18.50
CA PRO A 149 5.41 30.36 -17.52
C PRO A 149 5.12 31.82 -17.95
N GLU A 150 3.87 32.25 -17.81
CA GLU A 150 3.37 33.56 -18.22
C GLU A 150 3.02 34.44 -17.03
N TYR A 151 2.58 33.83 -15.92
CA TYR A 151 2.17 34.54 -14.70
C TYR A 151 2.41 33.67 -13.46
N GLY A 152 2.51 34.32 -12.30
CA GLY A 152 2.54 33.64 -11.00
C GLY A 152 1.13 33.31 -10.50
N ILE A 153 0.95 32.12 -9.91
CA ILE A 153 -0.31 31.67 -9.34
C ILE A 153 -0.29 31.79 -7.81
N ALA A 154 0.55 30.98 -7.13
CA ALA A 154 0.55 30.91 -5.67
C ALA A 154 1.77 30.19 -5.13
N GLY A 155 2.05 30.42 -3.85
CA GLY A 155 2.85 29.53 -3.00
C GLY A 155 1.97 28.67 -2.13
N GLN A 156 2.45 27.47 -1.79
CA GLN A 156 1.72 26.54 -0.93
C GLN A 156 2.69 25.83 0.02
N THR A 157 2.29 25.68 1.27
CA THR A 157 2.99 24.89 2.27
C THR A 157 2.01 23.96 2.98
N GLU A 158 2.31 22.67 3.00
CA GLU A 158 1.44 21.64 3.50
C GLU A 158 2.17 20.66 4.43
N PRO A 159 2.30 20.98 5.72
CA PRO A 159 2.81 20.05 6.71
C PRO A 159 1.74 19.03 7.13
N GLN A 160 2.17 17.79 7.29
CA GLN A 160 1.34 16.71 7.84
C GLN A 160 2.10 15.92 8.90
N ALA A 161 1.42 15.55 9.98
CA ALA A 161 1.94 14.72 11.05
C ALA A 161 1.05 13.49 11.24
N LEU A 162 1.63 12.29 11.10
CA LEU A 162 0.97 11.02 11.38
C LEU A 162 1.69 10.32 12.54
N ARG A 163 0.93 9.84 13.52
CA ARG A 163 1.43 9.12 14.69
C ARG A 163 0.66 7.81 14.82
N ASP A 164 1.37 6.69 15.05
CA ASP A 164 0.78 5.36 15.27
C ASP A 164 1.50 4.69 16.42
N LYS A 165 0.79 4.42 17.52
CA LYS A 165 1.32 3.84 18.75
C LYS A 165 0.62 2.53 19.04
N ILE A 166 1.38 1.54 19.49
CA ILE A 166 0.86 0.24 19.94
C ILE A 166 1.52 -0.12 21.26
N ALA A 167 0.72 -0.53 22.24
CA ALA A 167 1.18 -1.16 23.46
C ALA A 167 0.42 -2.47 23.67
N ALA A 168 1.11 -3.54 24.06
CA ALA A 168 0.47 -4.84 24.27
C ALA A 168 1.14 -5.64 25.39
N LEU A 169 0.32 -6.42 26.10
CA LEU A 169 0.73 -7.44 27.04
C LEU A 169 0.12 -8.78 26.64
N ALA A 170 0.93 -9.81 26.52
CA ALA A 170 0.49 -11.19 26.29
C ALA A 170 1.00 -12.12 27.40
N LEU A 171 0.15 -13.06 27.80
CA LEU A 171 0.48 -14.15 28.72
C LEU A 171 0.15 -15.48 28.05
N ASN A 172 1.07 -16.43 28.13
CA ASN A 172 0.93 -17.74 27.52
C ASN A 172 1.31 -18.83 28.53
N ALA A 173 0.60 -19.94 28.48
CA ALA A 173 0.90 -21.15 29.23
C ALA A 173 0.77 -22.37 28.32
N SER A 174 1.75 -23.24 28.35
CA SER A 174 1.72 -24.54 27.66
C SER A 174 1.98 -25.64 28.68
N ARG A 175 1.15 -26.67 28.64
CA ARG A 175 1.28 -27.86 29.48
C ARG A 175 1.56 -29.08 28.58
N ALA A 176 2.67 -29.75 28.80
CA ALA A 176 2.89 -31.06 28.23
C ALA A 176 1.91 -32.07 28.85
N VAL A 177 1.29 -32.86 28.02
CA VAL A 177 0.33 -33.90 28.44
C VAL A 177 0.63 -35.20 27.73
N ASP A 178 0.28 -36.31 28.38
CA ASP A 178 0.31 -37.64 27.81
C ASP A 178 -1.11 -38.22 27.95
N ALA A 179 -2.00 -37.75 27.07
CA ALA A 179 -3.43 -38.08 27.12
C ALA A 179 -3.92 -38.56 25.73
N GLY A 180 -3.65 -39.82 25.44
CA GLY A 180 -3.93 -40.43 24.15
C GLY A 180 -3.12 -39.76 23.03
N PRO A 181 -3.74 -39.17 22.00
CA PRO A 181 -3.01 -38.49 20.92
C PRO A 181 -2.46 -37.12 21.30
N PHE A 182 -2.93 -36.50 22.37
CA PHE A 182 -2.57 -35.14 22.74
C PHE A 182 -1.21 -35.06 23.43
N THR A 183 -0.36 -34.14 22.95
CA THR A 183 0.99 -33.90 23.43
C THR A 183 1.15 -32.61 24.21
N SER A 184 0.33 -31.59 23.91
CA SER A 184 0.30 -30.36 24.71
C SER A 184 -1.06 -29.65 24.65
N LEU A 185 -1.33 -28.91 25.73
CA LEU A 185 -2.43 -27.95 25.82
C LEU A 185 -1.83 -26.56 26.00
N GLU A 186 -2.27 -25.61 25.18
CA GLU A 186 -1.77 -24.25 25.18
C GLU A 186 -2.92 -23.25 25.39
N PHE A 187 -2.66 -22.25 26.23
CA PHE A 187 -3.60 -21.21 26.59
C PHE A 187 -2.91 -19.85 26.55
N GLY A 188 -3.63 -18.83 26.23
CA GLY A 188 -3.08 -17.48 26.32
C GLY A 188 -4.15 -16.41 26.34
N ALA A 189 -3.72 -15.25 26.81
CA ALA A 189 -4.52 -14.02 26.79
C ALA A 189 -3.63 -12.86 26.35
N ARG A 190 -4.20 -11.90 25.63
CA ARG A 190 -3.52 -10.69 25.19
C ARG A 190 -4.45 -9.49 25.32
N VAL A 191 -3.90 -8.38 25.76
CA VAL A 191 -4.53 -7.07 25.67
C VAL A 191 -3.62 -6.14 24.89
N ALA A 192 -4.20 -5.35 23.98
CA ALA A 192 -3.45 -4.40 23.18
C ALA A 192 -4.27 -3.13 22.98
N ARG A 193 -3.58 -1.99 22.97
CA ARG A 193 -4.13 -0.70 22.58
C ARG A 193 -3.32 -0.14 21.42
N ARG A 194 -3.99 0.28 20.37
CA ARG A 194 -3.42 1.03 19.26
C ARG A 194 -4.09 2.38 19.14
N GLU A 195 -3.31 3.41 18.85
CA GLU A 195 -3.79 4.77 18.63
C GLU A 195 -3.11 5.33 17.38
N LYS A 196 -3.93 5.82 16.44
CA LYS A 196 -3.44 6.45 15.20
C LYS A 196 -4.07 7.84 15.07
N GLU A 197 -3.22 8.86 14.93
CA GLU A 197 -3.60 10.26 14.82
C GLU A 197 -3.02 10.86 13.55
N ASN A 198 -3.81 11.65 12.83
CA ASN A 198 -3.40 12.45 11.70
C ASN A 198 -3.72 13.92 11.95
N ARG A 199 -2.77 14.81 11.63
CA ARG A 199 -2.95 16.26 11.62
C ARG A 199 -2.35 16.82 10.34
N ARG A 200 -3.07 17.69 9.66
CA ARG A 200 -2.65 18.38 8.44
C ARG A 200 -2.83 19.88 8.59
N PHE A 201 -1.88 20.62 8.08
CA PHE A 201 -1.92 22.07 8.02
C PHE A 201 -1.77 22.52 6.57
N LEU A 202 -2.27 23.69 6.26
CA LEU A 202 -2.18 24.26 4.92
C LEU A 202 -1.99 25.79 5.03
N SER A 203 -1.05 26.30 4.25
CA SER A 203 -0.96 27.72 3.94
C SER A 203 -0.99 27.89 2.42
N ASN A 204 -1.92 28.68 1.94
CA ASN A 204 -1.97 29.14 0.55
C ASN A 204 -1.65 30.64 0.54
N GLN A 205 -0.53 30.98 -0.07
CA GLN A 205 -0.11 32.37 -0.24
C GLN A 205 -0.48 32.78 -1.66
N SER A 206 -1.50 33.61 -1.79
CA SER A 206 -2.06 34.01 -3.07
C SER A 206 -1.30 35.18 -3.69
N GLY A 207 -1.09 35.04 -5.00
CA GLY A 207 -0.66 36.14 -5.87
C GLY A 207 0.83 36.43 -5.76
N TYR A 208 1.43 36.59 -6.91
CA TYR A 208 2.78 37.14 -7.02
C TYR A 208 2.65 38.66 -7.24
N ASP A 209 3.30 39.45 -6.38
CA ASP A 209 3.30 40.90 -6.49
C ASP A 209 4.14 41.41 -7.67
N GLN A 210 5.00 40.56 -8.22
CA GLN A 210 5.93 40.91 -9.29
C GLN A 210 5.53 40.25 -10.62
N PRO A 211 5.79 40.88 -11.76
CA PRO A 211 5.56 40.30 -13.07
C PRO A 211 6.51 39.11 -13.31
N ILE A 212 6.12 38.21 -14.21
CA ILE A 212 6.91 37.00 -14.53
C ILE A 212 8.35 37.31 -14.90
N SER A 213 8.63 38.48 -15.49
CA SER A 213 9.97 38.92 -15.83
C SER A 213 10.94 39.03 -14.64
N ALA A 214 10.39 39.19 -13.42
CA ALA A 214 11.22 39.23 -12.19
C ALA A 214 11.76 37.84 -11.81
N TYR A 215 11.22 36.77 -12.38
CA TYR A 215 11.60 35.38 -12.09
C TYR A 215 12.41 34.71 -13.21
N GLN A 216 12.58 35.38 -14.36
CA GLN A 216 13.21 34.77 -15.55
C GLN A 216 14.59 34.19 -15.29
N ASP A 217 15.38 34.82 -14.42
CA ASP A 217 16.72 34.33 -14.05
C ASP A 217 16.70 33.23 -12.98
N LEU A 218 15.54 32.96 -12.40
CA LEU A 218 15.34 31.97 -11.33
C LEU A 218 14.68 30.70 -11.84
N ILE A 219 14.06 30.73 -13.01
CA ILE A 219 13.40 29.59 -13.65
C ILE A 219 14.17 29.15 -14.90
N TYR A 220 14.13 27.87 -15.18
CA TYR A 220 14.83 27.30 -16.35
C TYR A 220 14.07 26.07 -16.88
N PRO A 221 14.17 25.81 -18.20
CA PRO A 221 13.52 24.63 -18.78
C PRO A 221 14.27 23.35 -18.42
N VAL A 222 13.51 22.30 -18.09
CA VAL A 222 14.01 20.95 -17.81
C VAL A 222 13.38 19.96 -18.77
N THR A 223 14.19 19.26 -19.54
CA THR A 223 13.74 18.20 -20.44
C THR A 223 14.04 16.85 -19.82
N MET A 224 13.02 15.97 -19.80
CA MET A 224 13.14 14.60 -19.31
C MET A 224 13.24 13.64 -20.51
N PRO A 225 14.42 13.09 -20.83
CA PRO A 225 14.63 12.31 -22.05
C PRO A 225 13.74 11.05 -22.15
N ASP A 226 13.37 10.47 -21.02
CA ASP A 226 12.58 9.25 -20.94
C ASP A 226 11.06 9.49 -20.89
N LEU A 227 10.64 10.76 -20.80
CA LEU A 227 9.25 11.19 -20.82
C LEU A 227 9.02 12.06 -22.05
N ASN A 228 8.17 11.61 -22.97
CA ASN A 228 7.76 12.40 -24.14
C ASN A 228 6.70 13.45 -23.75
N VAL A 229 6.98 14.21 -22.71
CA VAL A 229 6.11 15.30 -22.22
C VAL A 229 6.75 16.65 -22.53
N SER A 230 5.94 17.69 -22.53
CA SER A 230 6.40 19.06 -22.66
C SER A 230 7.45 19.40 -21.58
N THR A 231 8.26 20.39 -21.89
CA THR A 231 9.32 20.88 -21.00
C THR A 231 8.77 21.21 -19.61
N LEU A 232 9.40 20.68 -18.56
CA LEU A 232 9.10 21.07 -17.18
C LEU A 232 9.83 22.36 -16.83
N THR A 233 9.30 23.10 -15.86
CA THR A 233 9.94 24.28 -15.32
C THR A 233 10.70 23.92 -14.04
N GLY A 234 12.01 24.07 -14.05
CA GLY A 234 12.87 24.07 -12.86
C GLY A 234 13.01 25.45 -12.29
N GLY A 235 13.39 25.58 -11.02
CA GLY A 235 13.59 26.90 -10.43
C GLY A 235 14.14 26.88 -9.00
N ASN A 236 14.68 28.02 -8.57
CA ASN A 236 15.06 28.25 -7.18
C ASN A 236 13.81 28.60 -6.36
N MET A 237 13.10 27.58 -5.85
CA MET A 237 11.84 27.72 -5.15
C MET A 237 11.91 28.74 -3.98
N ALA A 238 12.95 28.67 -3.15
CA ALA A 238 13.08 29.54 -1.98
C ALA A 238 13.19 31.03 -2.38
N GLU A 239 13.96 31.33 -3.42
CA GLU A 239 14.14 32.71 -3.90
C GLU A 239 12.90 33.21 -4.65
N ILE A 240 12.25 32.33 -5.41
CA ILE A 240 10.97 32.63 -6.06
C ILE A 240 9.92 32.99 -5.00
N ALA A 241 9.81 32.18 -3.94
CA ALA A 241 8.87 32.43 -2.84
C ALA A 241 9.17 33.75 -2.14
N ARG A 242 10.48 34.03 -1.86
CA ARG A 242 10.92 35.26 -1.22
C ARG A 242 10.54 36.50 -2.01
N ILE A 243 10.72 36.49 -3.32
CA ILE A 243 10.38 37.62 -4.21
C ILE A 243 8.87 37.70 -4.42
N GLY A 244 8.20 36.55 -4.59
CA GLY A 244 6.78 36.48 -4.95
C GLY A 244 5.84 36.92 -3.84
N PHE A 245 6.10 36.43 -2.63
CA PHE A 245 5.19 36.62 -1.49
C PHE A 245 5.89 36.69 -0.10
N GLY A 246 7.17 37.09 -0.08
CA GLY A 246 7.93 37.28 1.16
C GLY A 246 8.49 35.99 1.78
N GLY A 247 8.34 34.83 1.10
CA GLY A 247 8.75 33.52 1.58
C GLY A 247 7.62 32.71 2.18
N PHE A 248 7.91 31.46 2.53
CA PHE A 248 6.95 30.59 3.22
C PHE A 248 6.88 30.97 4.70
N ASP A 249 5.75 31.51 5.15
CA ASP A 249 5.53 31.95 6.53
C ASP A 249 4.78 30.87 7.33
N PRO A 250 5.43 30.23 8.32
CA PRO A 250 4.78 29.25 9.18
C PRO A 250 3.61 29.82 10.01
N SER A 251 3.55 31.13 10.23
CA SER A 251 2.46 31.77 10.98
C SER A 251 1.12 31.80 10.23
N THR A 252 1.16 31.55 8.92
CA THR A 252 -0.03 31.50 8.05
C THR A 252 -0.61 30.08 7.91
N LEU A 253 -0.07 29.09 8.65
CA LEU A 253 -0.53 27.72 8.62
C LEU A 253 -1.87 27.55 9.36
N ASP A 254 -2.90 27.18 8.62
CA ASP A 254 -4.21 26.84 9.16
C ASP A 254 -4.35 25.33 9.31
N GLU A 255 -4.79 24.88 10.49
CA GLU A 255 -5.08 23.47 10.73
C GLU A 255 -6.31 23.05 9.94
N GLN A 256 -6.13 22.00 9.14
CA GLN A 256 -7.20 21.39 8.34
C GLN A 256 -8.01 20.44 9.23
N LEU A 257 -8.95 20.98 9.99
CA LEU A 257 -9.71 20.22 10.99
C LEU A 257 -10.42 18.99 10.43
N LEU A 258 -10.90 19.04 9.18
CA LEU A 258 -11.52 17.88 8.52
C LEU A 258 -10.54 16.75 8.21
N ASP A 259 -9.24 17.01 8.25
CA ASP A 259 -8.16 16.02 8.13
C ASP A 259 -7.53 15.69 9.50
N HIS A 260 -8.03 16.30 10.59
CA HIS A 260 -7.61 15.98 11.96
C HIS A 260 -8.52 14.90 12.55
N TRP A 261 -7.95 13.75 12.81
CA TRP A 261 -8.65 12.63 13.41
C TRP A 261 -7.72 11.80 14.32
N ASN A 262 -8.32 11.16 15.31
CA ASN A 262 -7.68 10.22 16.22
C ASN A 262 -8.53 8.96 16.31
N VAL A 263 -7.97 7.79 16.03
CA VAL A 263 -8.64 6.50 16.16
C VAL A 263 -7.90 5.62 17.14
N LYS A 264 -8.63 5.11 18.14
CA LYS A 264 -8.15 4.18 19.16
C LYS A 264 -8.80 2.82 18.96
N GLU A 265 -7.99 1.77 19.09
CA GLU A 265 -8.42 0.37 19.01
C GLU A 265 -7.94 -0.37 20.26
N ASP A 266 -8.86 -0.83 21.10
CA ASP A 266 -8.61 -1.70 22.24
C ASP A 266 -8.98 -3.13 21.86
N VAL A 267 -8.01 -4.07 21.96
CA VAL A 267 -8.18 -5.48 21.61
C VAL A 267 -7.92 -6.34 22.84
N ARG A 268 -8.83 -7.27 23.12
CA ARG A 268 -8.71 -8.28 24.18
C ARG A 268 -8.89 -9.66 23.54
N GLU A 269 -7.94 -10.53 23.78
CA GLU A 269 -7.91 -11.84 23.17
C GLU A 269 -7.67 -12.93 24.22
N ALA A 270 -8.30 -14.09 24.01
CA ALA A 270 -7.98 -15.30 24.74
C ALA A 270 -8.03 -16.50 23.80
N PHE A 271 -7.18 -17.48 23.98
CA PHE A 271 -7.21 -18.70 23.17
C PHE A 271 -6.93 -19.96 23.99
N ALA A 272 -7.44 -21.07 23.47
CA ALA A 272 -7.08 -22.42 23.89
C ALA A 272 -6.78 -23.26 22.65
N LYS A 273 -5.71 -24.08 22.71
CA LYS A 273 -5.25 -24.93 21.62
C LYS A 273 -4.74 -26.27 22.17
N ALA A 274 -5.10 -27.38 21.55
CA ALA A 274 -4.55 -28.70 21.79
C ALA A 274 -3.69 -29.13 20.61
N VAL A 275 -2.48 -29.63 20.89
CA VAL A 275 -1.56 -30.19 19.91
C VAL A 275 -1.57 -31.71 20.06
N PHE A 276 -1.56 -32.42 18.94
CA PHE A 276 -1.60 -33.87 18.93
C PHE A 276 -0.56 -34.47 17.97
N SER A 277 -0.15 -35.69 18.30
CA SER A 277 0.66 -36.56 17.45
C SER A 277 0.13 -37.99 17.61
N SER A 278 -0.09 -38.69 16.51
CA SER A 278 -0.71 -40.02 16.48
C SER A 278 -0.34 -40.74 15.21
N GLN A 279 -0.83 -41.97 15.06
CA GLN A 279 -0.81 -42.71 13.80
C GLN A 279 -2.24 -42.89 13.27
N LEU A 280 -2.42 -42.61 11.99
CA LEU A 280 -3.68 -42.81 11.29
C LEU A 280 -3.41 -43.53 9.96
N PHE A 281 -4.07 -44.66 9.73
CA PHE A 281 -3.86 -45.52 8.56
C PHE A 281 -2.39 -45.96 8.35
N GLY A 282 -1.63 -46.13 9.45
CA GLY A 282 -0.20 -46.50 9.40
C GLY A 282 0.75 -45.34 9.04
N THR A 283 0.26 -44.12 8.98
CA THR A 283 1.03 -42.89 8.70
C THR A 283 1.10 -42.05 9.96
N ASP A 284 2.25 -41.47 10.25
CA ASP A 284 2.41 -40.50 11.35
C ASP A 284 1.64 -39.22 11.02
N VAL A 285 0.85 -38.78 11.99
CA VAL A 285 -0.02 -37.60 11.86
C VAL A 285 0.25 -36.66 13.01
N THR A 286 0.48 -35.38 12.69
CA THR A 286 0.59 -34.29 13.67
C THR A 286 -0.42 -33.19 13.37
N GLY A 287 -0.80 -32.44 14.38
CA GLY A 287 -1.71 -31.33 14.15
C GLY A 287 -2.06 -30.58 15.41
N ASN A 288 -2.96 -29.64 15.23
CA ASN A 288 -3.56 -28.90 16.35
C ASN A 288 -5.02 -28.53 16.04
N VAL A 289 -5.76 -28.30 17.12
CA VAL A 289 -7.10 -27.72 17.07
C VAL A 289 -7.19 -26.67 18.16
N GLY A 290 -7.80 -25.54 17.86
CA GLY A 290 -7.94 -24.46 18.82
C GLY A 290 -9.03 -23.45 18.47
N VAL A 291 -9.27 -22.56 19.41
CA VAL A 291 -10.17 -21.42 19.25
C VAL A 291 -9.55 -20.19 19.89
N ARG A 292 -9.70 -19.05 19.22
CA ARG A 292 -9.37 -17.73 19.75
C ARG A 292 -10.62 -16.88 19.79
N LEU A 293 -10.87 -16.24 20.92
CA LEU A 293 -11.89 -15.22 21.10
C LEU A 293 -11.21 -13.85 21.06
N VAL A 294 -11.76 -12.94 20.26
CA VAL A 294 -11.22 -11.59 20.07
C VAL A 294 -12.34 -10.58 20.28
N ASN A 295 -12.21 -9.74 21.31
CA ASN A 295 -13.07 -8.57 21.49
C ASN A 295 -12.30 -7.34 21.03
N THR A 296 -12.87 -6.55 20.14
CA THR A 296 -12.31 -5.31 19.60
C THR A 296 -13.27 -4.17 19.86
N LYS A 297 -12.76 -3.09 20.47
CA LYS A 297 -13.48 -1.82 20.62
C LYS A 297 -12.69 -0.72 19.93
N THR A 298 -13.35 -0.02 19.01
CA THR A 298 -12.80 1.15 18.33
C THR A 298 -13.52 2.42 18.78
N THR A 299 -12.78 3.51 18.92
CA THR A 299 -13.30 4.86 19.13
C THR A 299 -12.59 5.80 18.19
N SER A 300 -13.31 6.72 17.58
CA SER A 300 -12.80 7.68 16.63
C SER A 300 -13.28 9.08 17.01
N ASP A 301 -12.37 10.02 17.07
CA ASP A 301 -12.60 11.44 17.30
C ASP A 301 -12.12 12.21 16.08
N GLY A 302 -12.86 13.23 15.62
CA GLY A 302 -12.53 14.06 14.46
C GLY A 302 -13.51 15.20 14.30
N PHE A 303 -13.72 15.65 13.06
CA PHE A 303 -14.58 16.79 12.76
C PHE A 303 -15.43 16.54 11.52
N ASP A 304 -16.68 16.99 11.55
CA ASP A 304 -17.62 16.99 10.42
C ASP A 304 -17.82 18.40 9.89
N SER A 305 -17.99 18.55 8.57
CA SER A 305 -18.56 19.77 7.99
C SER A 305 -20.08 19.66 7.90
N VAL A 306 -20.77 20.69 8.35
CA VAL A 306 -22.22 20.85 8.20
C VAL A 306 -22.47 22.24 7.59
N GLY A 307 -22.66 22.28 6.28
CA GLY A 307 -22.59 23.53 5.51
C GLY A 307 -21.19 24.14 5.65
N SER A 308 -21.11 25.42 5.97
CA SER A 308 -19.84 26.14 6.22
C SER A 308 -19.26 25.94 7.63
N THR A 309 -19.94 25.19 8.51
CA THR A 309 -19.53 25.02 9.91
C THR A 309 -18.78 23.70 10.10
N ILE A 310 -17.64 23.77 10.81
CA ILE A 310 -16.89 22.58 11.24
C ILE A 310 -17.18 22.33 12.70
N GLN A 311 -17.56 21.11 13.06
CA GLN A 311 -17.90 20.72 14.44
C GLN A 311 -17.25 19.38 14.82
N PRO A 312 -16.94 19.17 16.12
CA PRO A 312 -16.41 17.88 16.59
C PRO A 312 -17.38 16.73 16.31
N SER A 313 -16.82 15.58 15.93
CA SER A 313 -17.57 14.35 15.64
C SER A 313 -16.89 13.17 16.32
N THR A 314 -17.69 12.23 16.85
CA THR A 314 -17.18 11.03 17.51
C THR A 314 -17.93 9.79 17.01
N GLY A 315 -17.24 8.65 16.95
CA GLY A 315 -17.82 7.37 16.60
C GLY A 315 -17.22 6.22 17.41
N SER A 316 -17.98 5.16 17.63
CA SER A 316 -17.49 3.98 18.35
C SER A 316 -18.20 2.71 17.89
N LYS A 317 -17.44 1.60 17.87
CA LYS A 317 -17.97 0.25 17.61
C LYS A 317 -17.26 -0.77 18.49
N GLU A 318 -18.02 -1.77 18.94
CA GLU A 318 -17.49 -2.92 19.68
C GLU A 318 -18.06 -4.21 19.10
N TYR A 319 -17.19 -5.22 18.93
CA TYR A 319 -17.59 -6.53 18.43
C TYR A 319 -16.70 -7.64 19.00
N THR A 320 -17.21 -8.88 18.94
CA THR A 320 -16.48 -10.07 19.40
C THR A 320 -16.54 -11.16 18.34
N ASP A 321 -15.40 -11.75 18.02
CA ASP A 321 -15.25 -12.83 17.06
C ASP A 321 -14.68 -14.09 17.70
N ALA A 322 -15.25 -15.25 17.32
CA ALA A 322 -14.72 -16.56 17.63
C ALA A 322 -14.03 -17.13 16.38
N LEU A 323 -12.74 -17.49 16.52
CA LEU A 323 -11.86 -17.90 15.44
C LEU A 323 -11.37 -19.33 15.69
N PRO A 324 -12.16 -20.36 15.35
CA PRO A 324 -11.72 -21.75 15.39
C PRO A 324 -10.70 -22.02 14.28
N SER A 325 -9.73 -22.92 14.56
CA SER A 325 -8.77 -23.41 13.58
C SER A 325 -8.38 -24.84 13.85
N ALA A 326 -8.06 -25.59 12.79
CA ALA A 326 -7.52 -26.92 12.87
C ALA A 326 -6.48 -27.14 11.78
N THR A 327 -5.39 -27.83 12.10
CA THR A 327 -4.38 -28.28 11.13
C THR A 327 -4.12 -29.77 11.30
N LEU A 328 -3.83 -30.45 10.19
CA LEU A 328 -3.56 -31.87 10.15
C LEU A 328 -2.44 -32.12 9.12
N ASN A 329 -1.33 -32.70 9.54
CA ASN A 329 -0.20 -33.02 8.70
C ASN A 329 0.01 -34.54 8.68
N PHE A 330 -0.05 -35.14 7.50
CA PHE A 330 0.32 -36.53 7.27
C PHE A 330 1.79 -36.56 6.83
N LEU A 331 2.65 -37.20 7.63
CA LEU A 331 4.04 -37.44 7.34
C LEU A 331 4.11 -38.78 6.57
N ILE A 332 3.84 -38.68 5.23
CA ILE A 332 3.69 -39.88 4.39
C ILE A 332 4.95 -40.72 4.45
N ASP A 333 6.10 -40.08 4.39
CA ASP A 333 7.44 -40.62 4.64
C ASP A 333 8.41 -39.46 4.98
N ASP A 334 9.72 -39.76 5.05
CA ASP A 334 10.76 -38.78 5.38
C ASP A 334 10.89 -37.62 4.38
N GLN A 335 10.27 -37.75 3.21
CA GLN A 335 10.38 -36.80 2.10
C GLN A 335 9.05 -36.15 1.75
N ARG A 336 7.91 -36.72 2.10
CA ARG A 336 6.61 -36.29 1.62
C ARG A 336 5.65 -35.96 2.74
N ILE A 337 5.07 -34.76 2.68
CA ILE A 337 4.11 -34.27 3.67
C ILE A 337 2.85 -33.80 2.94
N LEU A 338 1.68 -34.23 3.43
CA LEU A 338 0.38 -33.73 3.01
C LEU A 338 -0.24 -32.97 4.19
N ARG A 339 -0.62 -31.68 3.98
CA ARG A 339 -1.18 -30.83 5.01
C ARG A 339 -2.59 -30.40 4.67
N PHE A 340 -3.41 -30.35 5.70
CA PHE A 340 -4.78 -29.78 5.65
C PHE A 340 -4.87 -28.71 6.73
N ALA A 341 -5.49 -27.58 6.40
CA ALA A 341 -5.84 -26.56 7.37
C ALA A 341 -7.23 -25.99 7.10
N VAL A 342 -7.93 -25.69 8.18
CA VAL A 342 -9.19 -24.93 8.15
C VAL A 342 -9.17 -23.89 9.26
N ALA A 343 -9.56 -22.67 8.95
CA ALA A 343 -9.61 -21.59 9.93
C ALA A 343 -10.69 -20.56 9.59
N LYS A 344 -11.30 -20.00 10.62
CA LYS A 344 -12.02 -18.73 10.52
C LYS A 344 -11.05 -17.60 10.86
N VAL A 345 -10.94 -16.59 9.97
CA VAL A 345 -9.98 -15.50 10.08
C VAL A 345 -10.67 -14.15 9.97
N ILE A 346 -10.07 -13.13 10.60
CA ILE A 346 -10.50 -11.75 10.49
C ILE A 346 -9.31 -10.84 10.15
N ALA A 347 -9.58 -9.76 9.40
CA ALA A 347 -8.68 -8.62 9.28
C ALA A 347 -9.47 -7.36 9.65
N ARG A 348 -8.99 -6.64 10.66
CA ARG A 348 -9.63 -5.39 11.13
C ARG A 348 -9.47 -4.30 10.09
N PRO A 349 -10.45 -3.37 9.97
CA PRO A 349 -10.35 -2.24 9.06
C PRO A 349 -9.10 -1.39 9.33
N PRO A 350 -8.50 -0.79 8.30
CA PRO A 350 -7.50 0.26 8.49
C PRO A 350 -8.04 1.39 9.37
N LEU A 351 -7.25 1.87 10.35
CA LEU A 351 -7.73 2.88 11.30
C LEU A 351 -8.12 4.21 10.64
N ASP A 352 -7.51 4.56 9.52
CA ASP A 352 -7.85 5.73 8.72
C ASP A 352 -9.23 5.62 8.05
N GLU A 353 -9.70 4.42 7.75
CA GLU A 353 -11.07 4.19 7.24
C GLU A 353 -12.13 4.27 8.34
N LEU A 354 -11.73 4.00 9.59
CA LEU A 354 -12.58 4.11 10.78
C LEU A 354 -12.69 5.54 11.32
N ARG A 355 -12.00 6.51 10.69
CA ARG A 355 -12.13 7.91 11.13
C ARG A 355 -13.59 8.35 11.07
N THR A 356 -14.03 9.05 12.10
CA THR A 356 -15.21 9.88 12.01
C THR A 356 -14.84 11.14 11.22
N GLY A 357 -15.78 11.88 10.77
CA GLY A 357 -15.53 13.10 10.03
C GLY A 357 -15.97 12.97 8.59
N ARG A 358 -16.84 13.90 8.20
CA ARG A 358 -17.38 14.03 6.85
C ARG A 358 -17.04 15.40 6.30
N ARG A 359 -16.42 15.41 5.13
CA ARG A 359 -16.25 16.61 4.31
C ARG A 359 -17.43 16.66 3.35
N LEU A 360 -18.34 17.61 3.55
CA LEU A 360 -19.50 17.85 2.69
C LEU A 360 -19.33 19.20 1.97
N ASP A 361 -19.78 19.26 0.73
CA ASP A 361 -19.84 20.52 0.00
C ASP A 361 -20.75 21.53 0.72
N ASP A 362 -20.33 22.80 0.71
CA ASP A 362 -21.16 23.88 1.24
C ASP A 362 -22.26 24.23 0.22
N PRO A 363 -23.54 24.02 0.57
CA PRO A 363 -24.64 24.27 -0.35
C PRO A 363 -24.83 25.76 -0.69
N SER A 364 -24.21 26.65 0.08
CA SER A 364 -24.32 28.11 -0.16
C SER A 364 -23.44 28.58 -1.32
N VAL A 365 -22.40 27.83 -1.67
CA VAL A 365 -21.41 28.17 -2.71
C VAL A 365 -21.31 27.11 -3.81
N THR A 366 -21.80 25.90 -3.58
CA THR A 366 -21.75 24.80 -4.55
C THR A 366 -22.95 24.86 -5.49
N VAL A 367 -22.69 24.94 -6.79
CA VAL A 367 -23.72 24.89 -7.84
C VAL A 367 -23.76 23.48 -8.40
N GLY A 368 -24.93 22.83 -8.37
CA GLY A 368 -25.15 21.50 -8.93
C GLY A 368 -25.33 20.42 -7.87
N GLN A 369 -24.89 19.20 -8.17
CA GLN A 369 -25.01 18.07 -7.26
C GLN A 369 -24.00 18.23 -6.11
N LEU A 370 -24.51 18.25 -4.89
CA LEU A 370 -23.69 18.29 -3.68
C LEU A 370 -22.99 16.93 -3.51
N THR A 371 -21.71 16.96 -3.15
CA THR A 371 -20.91 15.78 -2.89
C THR A 371 -20.34 15.78 -1.47
N GLY A 372 -19.86 14.62 -1.04
CA GLY A 372 -19.20 14.48 0.24
C GLY A 372 -18.28 13.27 0.29
N SER A 373 -17.40 13.27 1.27
CA SER A 373 -16.54 12.11 1.56
C SER A 373 -16.31 11.98 3.06
N GLY A 374 -15.99 10.76 3.52
CA GLY A 374 -15.69 10.54 4.94
C GLY A 374 -15.14 9.14 5.20
N GLY A 375 -14.83 8.86 6.46
CA GLY A 375 -14.61 7.50 6.95
C GLY A 375 -15.91 6.89 7.47
N ASN A 376 -15.79 5.68 8.05
CA ASN A 376 -16.92 4.96 8.61
C ASN A 376 -16.52 4.20 9.89
N PRO A 377 -16.78 4.75 11.09
CA PRO A 377 -16.45 4.08 12.35
C PRO A 377 -17.32 2.84 12.64
N GLN A 378 -18.32 2.57 11.80
CA GLN A 378 -19.23 1.41 11.92
C GLN A 378 -18.78 0.21 11.07
N LEU A 379 -17.60 0.22 10.46
CA LEU A 379 -17.11 -0.91 9.67
C LEU A 379 -16.94 -2.17 10.52
N ASP A 380 -17.40 -3.30 9.97
CA ASP A 380 -17.06 -4.64 10.43
C ASP A 380 -15.70 -5.08 9.86
N PRO A 381 -14.98 -5.98 10.56
CA PRO A 381 -13.78 -6.56 10.01
C PRO A 381 -14.08 -7.37 8.75
N PHE A 382 -13.10 -7.47 7.86
CA PHE A 382 -13.07 -8.49 6.84
C PHE A 382 -13.07 -9.87 7.51
N LYS A 383 -13.97 -10.76 7.12
CA LYS A 383 -14.14 -12.10 7.70
C LYS A 383 -14.13 -13.15 6.60
N ALA A 384 -13.41 -14.23 6.86
CA ALA A 384 -13.41 -15.36 5.93
C ALA A 384 -13.23 -16.70 6.66
N THR A 385 -13.80 -17.74 6.07
CA THR A 385 -13.49 -19.14 6.39
C THR A 385 -12.59 -19.66 5.29
N GLN A 386 -11.40 -20.15 5.65
CA GLN A 386 -10.42 -20.68 4.68
C GLN A 386 -10.15 -22.15 4.88
N VAL A 387 -9.93 -22.83 3.76
CA VAL A 387 -9.49 -24.23 3.69
C VAL A 387 -8.27 -24.28 2.79
N ASP A 388 -7.21 -24.91 3.27
CA ASP A 388 -5.93 -25.05 2.59
C ASP A 388 -5.54 -26.52 2.54
N VAL A 389 -5.00 -26.97 1.41
CA VAL A 389 -4.40 -28.28 1.23
C VAL A 389 -3.06 -28.09 0.53
N SER A 390 -1.97 -28.65 1.08
CA SER A 390 -0.68 -28.63 0.43
C SER A 390 -0.03 -30.01 0.43
N TYR A 391 0.66 -30.31 -0.67
CA TYR A 391 1.52 -31.46 -0.82
C TYR A 391 2.95 -30.98 -1.05
N GLU A 392 3.89 -31.46 -0.23
CA GLU A 392 5.30 -31.09 -0.25
C GLU A 392 6.15 -32.34 -0.45
N TRP A 393 7.08 -32.27 -1.39
CA TRP A 393 8.02 -33.35 -1.69
C TRP A 393 9.46 -32.83 -1.63
N TYR A 394 10.18 -33.23 -0.58
CA TYR A 394 11.58 -32.93 -0.32
C TYR A 394 12.46 -34.03 -0.91
N PHE A 395 12.62 -34.03 -2.23
CA PHE A 395 13.21 -35.15 -2.96
C PHE A 395 14.75 -35.22 -2.90
N HIS A 396 15.40 -34.16 -2.41
CA HIS A 396 16.85 -34.11 -2.17
C HIS A 396 17.15 -32.99 -1.15
N THR A 397 18.40 -32.91 -0.66
CA THR A 397 18.87 -31.77 0.16
C THR A 397 18.72 -30.50 -0.62
N GLU A 398 18.06 -29.48 -0.04
CA GLU A 398 17.74 -28.19 -0.67
C GLU A 398 16.81 -28.28 -1.90
N ALA A 399 16.20 -29.42 -2.14
CA ALA A 399 15.26 -29.62 -3.26
C ALA A 399 13.83 -29.83 -2.76
N LEU A 400 12.89 -29.07 -3.31
CA LEU A 400 11.48 -29.07 -2.95
C LEU A 400 10.61 -28.95 -4.21
N ALA A 401 9.58 -29.76 -4.29
CA ALA A 401 8.42 -29.54 -5.15
C ALA A 401 7.17 -29.47 -4.26
N ALA A 402 6.40 -28.39 -4.35
CA ALA A 402 5.20 -28.22 -3.57
C ALA A 402 4.03 -27.72 -4.44
N LEU A 403 2.84 -28.24 -4.11
CA LEU A 403 1.56 -27.80 -4.65
C LEU A 403 0.66 -27.42 -3.47
N ALA A 404 0.13 -26.20 -3.47
CA ALA A 404 -0.89 -25.79 -2.53
C ALA A 404 -2.16 -25.37 -3.28
N VAL A 405 -3.31 -25.70 -2.73
CA VAL A 405 -4.62 -25.24 -3.18
C VAL A 405 -5.38 -24.69 -1.99
N TYR A 406 -6.07 -23.59 -2.18
CA TYR A 406 -6.86 -22.99 -1.11
C TYR A 406 -8.16 -22.37 -1.62
N ARG A 407 -9.11 -22.31 -0.72
CA ARG A 407 -10.37 -21.58 -0.88
C ARG A 407 -10.67 -20.76 0.36
N LYS A 408 -11.01 -19.49 0.15
CA LYS A 408 -11.50 -18.59 1.18
C LYS A 408 -12.92 -18.18 0.82
N GLU A 409 -13.87 -18.55 1.67
CA GLU A 409 -15.23 -18.02 1.64
C GLU A 409 -15.22 -16.73 2.47
N VAL A 410 -15.45 -15.61 1.80
CA VAL A 410 -15.43 -14.28 2.38
C VAL A 410 -16.83 -13.91 2.78
N ASP A 411 -17.07 -13.67 4.07
CA ASP A 411 -18.39 -13.28 4.61
C ASP A 411 -18.63 -11.77 4.46
N SER A 412 -17.56 -10.96 4.65
CA SER A 412 -17.61 -9.49 4.62
C SER A 412 -16.30 -8.95 4.06
N SER A 413 -16.38 -8.06 3.09
CA SER A 413 -15.26 -7.28 2.57
C SER A 413 -15.44 -5.80 2.91
N ILE A 414 -14.37 -5.01 2.75
CA ILE A 414 -14.42 -3.56 2.90
C ILE A 414 -14.14 -2.99 1.52
N GLY A 415 -15.05 -2.18 1.03
CA GLY A 415 -14.94 -1.47 -0.24
C GLY A 415 -15.33 -0.01 -0.07
N TYR A 416 -15.34 0.71 -1.18
CA TYR A 416 -15.79 2.11 -1.23
C TYR A 416 -16.97 2.22 -2.17
N ARG A 417 -17.95 3.04 -1.80
CA ARG A 417 -19.06 3.39 -2.67
C ARG A 417 -19.49 4.83 -2.46
N THR A 418 -20.18 5.36 -3.44
CA THR A 418 -20.83 6.67 -3.36
C THR A 418 -22.34 6.46 -3.29
N ASP A 419 -22.92 6.78 -2.15
CA ASP A 419 -24.35 6.65 -1.89
C ASP A 419 -25.01 8.03 -1.91
N ARG A 420 -26.30 8.06 -2.28
CA ARG A 420 -27.13 9.23 -2.10
C ARG A 420 -27.62 9.29 -0.66
N GLU A 421 -27.26 10.35 0.05
CA GLU A 421 -27.67 10.62 1.41
C GLU A 421 -28.41 11.95 1.52
N VAL A 422 -29.52 11.98 2.26
CA VAL A 422 -30.21 13.25 2.59
C VAL A 422 -29.67 13.75 3.92
N ILE A 423 -28.92 14.85 3.89
CA ILE A 423 -28.31 15.47 5.05
C ILE A 423 -28.87 16.87 5.20
N ASN A 424 -29.51 17.15 6.34
CA ASN A 424 -30.21 18.43 6.59
C ASN A 424 -31.22 18.82 5.50
N GLY A 425 -31.91 17.82 4.90
CA GLY A 425 -32.89 18.05 3.85
C GLY A 425 -32.32 18.30 2.45
N LEU A 426 -31.00 18.18 2.27
CA LEU A 426 -30.30 18.32 1.00
C LEU A 426 -29.73 16.97 0.54
N ASP A 427 -29.77 16.74 -0.76
CA ASP A 427 -29.25 15.53 -1.40
C ASP A 427 -27.75 15.62 -1.66
N TYR A 428 -26.97 14.74 -1.02
CA TYR A 428 -25.54 14.59 -1.23
C TYR A 428 -25.21 13.24 -1.88
N LEU A 429 -24.19 13.19 -2.71
CA LEU A 429 -23.48 11.98 -3.09
C LEU A 429 -22.26 11.82 -2.21
N VAL A 430 -22.32 10.91 -1.22
CA VAL A 430 -21.27 10.73 -0.21
C VAL A 430 -20.46 9.48 -0.52
N SER A 431 -19.16 9.65 -0.70
CA SER A 431 -18.20 8.57 -0.90
C SER A 431 -17.59 8.18 0.44
N ALA A 432 -17.79 6.92 0.84
CA ALA A 432 -17.28 6.40 2.12
C ALA A 432 -16.96 4.90 2.04
N PRO A 433 -16.07 4.39 2.91
CA PRO A 433 -15.86 2.96 3.04
C PRO A 433 -17.11 2.29 3.62
N PHE A 434 -17.42 1.10 3.12
CA PHE A 434 -18.58 0.32 3.54
C PHE A 434 -18.23 -1.17 3.63
N ASN A 435 -19.06 -1.94 4.37
CA ASN A 435 -18.95 -3.39 4.32
C ASN A 435 -19.68 -3.90 3.08
N GLY A 436 -18.92 -4.34 2.11
CA GLY A 436 -19.42 -4.96 0.90
C GLY A 436 -19.95 -6.36 1.12
N GLY A 437 -20.54 -6.93 0.09
CA GLY A 437 -20.97 -8.33 0.08
C GLY A 437 -19.76 -9.28 0.12
N GLY A 438 -20.03 -10.50 0.52
CA GLY A 438 -19.05 -11.58 0.50
C GLY A 438 -18.73 -12.07 -0.91
N GLY A 439 -18.03 -13.18 -0.97
CA GLY A 439 -17.61 -13.84 -2.19
C GLY A 439 -16.60 -14.93 -1.90
N TYR A 440 -15.74 -15.24 -2.86
CA TYR A 440 -14.70 -16.24 -2.68
C TYR A 440 -13.34 -15.78 -3.23
N ILE A 441 -12.29 -16.41 -2.72
CA ILE A 441 -10.93 -16.35 -3.27
C ILE A 441 -10.45 -17.79 -3.38
N ASN A 442 -10.12 -18.25 -4.57
CA ASN A 442 -9.51 -19.54 -4.83
C ASN A 442 -8.08 -19.36 -5.32
N GLY A 443 -7.17 -20.23 -4.91
CA GLY A 443 -5.80 -20.17 -5.38
C GLY A 443 -5.15 -21.53 -5.53
N VAL A 444 -4.20 -21.57 -6.46
CA VAL A 444 -3.28 -22.69 -6.69
C VAL A 444 -1.88 -22.12 -6.71
N GLU A 445 -0.98 -22.70 -5.93
CA GLU A 445 0.40 -22.29 -5.83
C GLU A 445 1.32 -23.47 -6.10
N LEU A 446 2.32 -23.26 -6.96
CA LEU A 446 3.35 -24.22 -7.32
C LEU A 446 4.69 -23.64 -6.88
N THR A 447 5.47 -24.42 -6.15
CA THR A 447 6.86 -24.07 -5.79
C THR A 447 7.78 -25.20 -6.20
N PHE A 448 8.87 -24.83 -6.84
CA PHE A 448 9.91 -25.77 -7.25
C PHE A 448 11.28 -25.15 -6.97
N GLN A 449 12.13 -25.89 -6.27
CA GLN A 449 13.49 -25.50 -5.98
C GLN A 449 14.39 -26.72 -6.08
N THR A 450 15.56 -26.58 -6.73
CA THR A 450 16.57 -27.64 -6.72
C THR A 450 17.93 -27.10 -7.13
N PRO A 451 19.03 -27.54 -6.48
CA PRO A 451 20.37 -27.50 -7.07
C PRO A 451 20.44 -28.47 -8.25
N PHE A 452 21.31 -28.22 -9.23
CA PHE A 452 21.47 -29.08 -10.41
C PHE A 452 22.43 -30.27 -10.15
N TYR A 453 22.24 -30.93 -8.99
CA TYR A 453 23.05 -32.08 -8.55
C TYR A 453 23.05 -33.25 -9.54
N PHE A 454 22.03 -33.32 -10.42
CA PHE A 454 21.89 -34.37 -11.44
C PHE A 454 22.59 -34.04 -12.76
N ILE A 455 23.21 -32.85 -12.90
CA ILE A 455 23.99 -32.44 -14.07
C ILE A 455 25.47 -32.34 -13.65
N PRO A 456 26.38 -33.15 -14.23
CA PRO A 456 27.79 -33.08 -13.89
C PRO A 456 28.38 -31.66 -14.03
N HIS A 457 29.15 -31.21 -13.05
CA HIS A 457 29.78 -29.89 -12.97
C HIS A 457 28.83 -28.71 -12.80
N MET A 458 27.56 -28.96 -12.51
CA MET A 458 26.56 -27.90 -12.26
C MET A 458 26.00 -27.93 -10.82
N GLU A 459 26.65 -28.62 -9.91
CA GLU A 459 26.20 -28.80 -8.52
C GLU A 459 26.08 -27.46 -7.77
N ASN A 460 26.85 -26.45 -8.19
CA ASN A 460 26.83 -25.12 -7.63
C ASN A 460 25.71 -24.22 -8.22
N PHE A 461 25.02 -24.66 -9.24
CA PHE A 461 23.89 -23.97 -9.84
C PHE A 461 22.57 -24.54 -9.33
N GLY A 462 21.55 -23.74 -9.36
CA GLY A 462 20.21 -24.19 -9.08
C GLY A 462 19.14 -23.23 -9.56
N VAL A 463 17.91 -23.67 -9.39
CA VAL A 463 16.71 -22.94 -9.79
C VAL A 463 15.75 -22.84 -8.60
N TYR A 464 15.10 -21.72 -8.49
CA TYR A 464 13.90 -21.52 -7.68
C TYR A 464 12.80 -20.98 -8.57
N SER A 465 11.61 -21.52 -8.45
CA SER A 465 10.41 -21.00 -9.16
C SER A 465 9.20 -21.10 -8.24
N ASN A 466 8.42 -20.04 -8.24
CA ASN A 466 7.09 -20.02 -7.64
C ASN A 466 6.11 -19.46 -8.65
N TYR A 467 4.93 -20.09 -8.75
CA TYR A 467 3.84 -19.61 -9.60
C TYR A 467 2.51 -19.73 -8.89
N SER A 468 1.74 -18.65 -8.88
CA SER A 468 0.42 -18.58 -8.25
C SER A 468 -0.65 -18.20 -9.26
N LEU A 469 -1.76 -18.93 -9.21
CA LEU A 469 -3.01 -18.62 -9.90
C LEU A 469 -4.08 -18.34 -8.86
N VAL A 470 -4.67 -17.15 -8.90
CA VAL A 470 -5.71 -16.73 -7.97
C VAL A 470 -6.93 -16.27 -8.75
N ASP A 471 -8.09 -16.71 -8.32
CA ASP A 471 -9.38 -16.23 -8.82
C ASP A 471 -10.22 -15.75 -7.65
N SER A 472 -10.85 -14.59 -7.79
CA SER A 472 -11.68 -13.99 -6.75
C SER A 472 -12.93 -13.36 -7.34
N ASN A 473 -13.99 -13.37 -6.55
CA ASN A 473 -15.29 -12.82 -6.90
C ASN A 473 -15.87 -12.16 -5.65
N LEU A 474 -15.53 -10.88 -5.43
CA LEU A 474 -15.98 -10.12 -4.28
C LEU A 474 -16.89 -8.96 -4.72
N LYS A 475 -17.91 -8.69 -3.94
CA LYS A 475 -18.87 -7.60 -4.18
C LYS A 475 -18.46 -6.34 -3.42
N GLU A 476 -17.25 -5.84 -3.70
CA GLU A 476 -16.68 -4.67 -3.00
C GLU A 476 -17.23 -3.34 -3.53
N PHE A 477 -17.52 -3.24 -4.83
CA PHE A 477 -17.80 -1.96 -5.49
C PHE A 477 -19.18 -1.89 -6.14
N SER A 478 -19.82 -3.00 -6.38
CA SER A 478 -21.16 -3.04 -6.95
C SER A 478 -22.03 -4.00 -6.14
N PRO A 479 -23.08 -3.50 -5.51
CA PRO A 479 -23.97 -4.35 -4.73
C PRO A 479 -24.75 -5.33 -5.58
N GLU A 480 -24.99 -5.04 -6.87
CA GLU A 480 -26.09 -5.67 -7.54
C GLU A 480 -25.70 -6.64 -8.65
N ASP A 481 -24.76 -6.34 -9.56
CA ASP A 481 -24.70 -7.16 -10.77
C ASP A 481 -23.33 -7.51 -11.34
N ASN A 482 -22.22 -6.96 -10.86
CA ASN A 482 -20.91 -7.20 -11.45
C ASN A 482 -19.82 -7.33 -10.39
N PRO A 483 -19.65 -8.53 -9.81
CA PRO A 483 -18.57 -8.75 -8.85
C PRO A 483 -17.23 -8.55 -9.54
N LEU A 484 -16.38 -7.75 -8.91
CA LEU A 484 -15.02 -7.48 -9.38
C LEU A 484 -14.02 -8.38 -8.64
N PRO A 485 -12.87 -8.69 -9.25
CA PRO A 485 -11.78 -9.30 -8.52
C PRO A 485 -11.35 -8.41 -7.34
N LEU A 486 -10.85 -9.04 -6.26
CA LEU A 486 -10.30 -8.32 -5.11
C LEU A 486 -9.29 -7.27 -5.57
N SER A 487 -9.47 -6.04 -5.12
CA SER A 487 -8.55 -4.93 -5.42
C SER A 487 -7.13 -5.25 -4.93
N GLY A 488 -6.12 -4.95 -5.76
CA GLY A 488 -4.72 -5.24 -5.47
C GLY A 488 -4.30 -6.70 -5.73
N LEU A 489 -5.21 -7.59 -6.17
CA LEU A 489 -4.92 -9.00 -6.39
C LEU A 489 -4.70 -9.31 -7.87
N ALA A 490 -3.44 -9.59 -8.24
CA ALA A 490 -3.10 -10.09 -9.57
C ALA A 490 -3.50 -11.56 -9.72
N ARG A 491 -4.21 -11.90 -10.81
CA ARG A 491 -4.65 -13.28 -11.09
C ARG A 491 -3.50 -14.27 -11.25
N LYS A 492 -2.36 -13.79 -11.79
CA LYS A 492 -1.16 -14.60 -12.05
C LYS A 492 0.04 -13.85 -11.48
N THR A 493 0.79 -14.52 -10.64
CA THR A 493 2.10 -14.05 -10.19
C THR A 493 3.13 -15.16 -10.33
N GLY A 494 4.37 -14.80 -10.57
CA GLY A 494 5.43 -15.77 -10.71
C GLY A 494 6.80 -15.17 -10.41
N THR A 495 7.67 -16.02 -9.88
CA THR A 495 9.08 -15.72 -9.69
C THR A 495 9.88 -16.89 -10.26
N PHE A 496 10.95 -16.57 -10.98
CA PHE A 496 11.88 -17.53 -11.52
C PHE A 496 13.30 -17.02 -11.26
N ASP A 497 14.08 -17.73 -10.46
CA ASP A 497 15.44 -17.39 -10.10
C ASP A 497 16.39 -18.49 -10.58
N LEU A 498 17.50 -18.08 -11.18
CA LEU A 498 18.69 -18.91 -11.37
C LEU A 498 19.77 -18.43 -10.39
N TRP A 499 20.40 -19.33 -9.71
CA TRP A 499 21.45 -19.03 -8.77
C TRP A 499 22.70 -19.88 -8.99
N TYR A 500 23.83 -19.32 -8.58
CA TYR A 500 25.13 -19.98 -8.50
C TYR A 500 25.74 -19.69 -7.14
N SER A 501 26.24 -20.72 -6.43
CA SER A 501 26.83 -20.57 -5.10
C SER A 501 28.02 -21.51 -4.91
N THR A 502 29.15 -20.93 -4.45
CA THR A 502 30.38 -21.67 -4.10
C THR A 502 30.73 -21.61 -2.61
N GLY A 503 29.80 -21.12 -1.78
CA GLY A 503 30.07 -20.88 -0.36
C GLY A 503 30.78 -19.56 -0.05
N THR A 504 31.64 -19.05 -0.94
CA THR A 504 32.26 -17.71 -0.82
C THR A 504 31.70 -16.69 -1.79
N PHE A 505 31.13 -17.15 -2.89
CA PHE A 505 30.51 -16.30 -3.92
C PHE A 505 29.14 -16.86 -4.28
N GLU A 506 28.16 -15.95 -4.31
CA GLU A 506 26.80 -16.26 -4.75
C GLU A 506 26.36 -15.24 -5.79
N ALA A 507 25.77 -15.71 -6.87
CA ALA A 507 25.11 -14.90 -7.90
C ALA A 507 23.71 -15.39 -8.09
N ARG A 508 22.74 -14.45 -8.21
CA ARG A 508 21.33 -14.76 -8.47
C ARG A 508 20.78 -13.79 -9.50
N VAL A 509 20.11 -14.33 -10.51
CA VAL A 509 19.29 -13.58 -11.48
C VAL A 509 17.87 -14.01 -11.29
N GLY A 510 16.99 -13.06 -11.01
CA GLY A 510 15.58 -13.31 -10.76
C GLY A 510 14.68 -12.55 -11.74
N TYR A 511 13.64 -13.21 -12.23
CA TYR A 511 12.54 -12.62 -12.97
C TYR A 511 11.27 -12.69 -12.15
N LYS A 512 10.61 -11.54 -11.95
CA LYS A 512 9.33 -11.41 -11.25
C LYS A 512 8.27 -10.92 -12.22
N TYR A 513 7.11 -11.53 -12.16
CA TYR A 513 5.98 -11.23 -13.03
C TYR A 513 4.68 -11.16 -12.25
N HIS A 514 3.81 -10.21 -12.62
CA HIS A 514 2.40 -10.24 -12.29
C HIS A 514 1.52 -9.87 -13.49
N SER A 515 0.34 -10.48 -13.55
CA SER A 515 -0.69 -10.12 -14.54
C SER A 515 -1.38 -8.80 -14.15
N PRO A 516 -2.14 -8.15 -15.05
CA PRO A 516 -2.92 -6.98 -14.70
C PRO A 516 -3.86 -7.23 -13.53
N TYR A 517 -4.07 -6.21 -12.69
CA TYR A 517 -5.01 -6.25 -11.57
C TYR A 517 -5.68 -4.90 -11.34
N THR A 518 -6.85 -4.93 -10.72
CA THR A 518 -7.64 -3.73 -10.42
C THR A 518 -7.17 -3.10 -9.12
N VAL A 519 -7.12 -1.77 -9.07
CA VAL A 519 -6.88 -1.00 -7.86
C VAL A 519 -7.95 0.07 -7.72
N VAL A 520 -8.25 0.45 -6.50
CA VAL A 520 -9.00 1.68 -6.22
C VAL A 520 -8.00 2.83 -6.27
N TYR A 521 -8.25 3.78 -7.14
CA TYR A 521 -7.33 4.89 -7.34
C TYR A 521 -7.93 6.18 -6.78
N GLY A 522 -7.08 6.90 -6.00
CA GLY A 522 -7.24 8.31 -5.69
C GLY A 522 -8.37 8.69 -4.73
N TRP A 523 -8.60 9.97 -4.68
CA TRP A 523 -9.56 10.66 -3.82
C TRP A 523 -11.02 10.35 -4.15
N ASN A 524 -11.28 9.72 -5.28
CA ASN A 524 -12.60 9.38 -5.75
C ASN A 524 -12.75 7.87 -5.89
N ALA A 525 -13.34 7.25 -4.87
CA ALA A 525 -13.58 5.79 -4.81
C ALA A 525 -14.43 5.23 -5.96
N ALA A 526 -15.09 6.07 -6.75
CA ALA A 526 -15.82 5.65 -7.95
C ALA A 526 -14.90 5.34 -9.14
N ARG A 527 -13.60 5.61 -9.06
CA ARG A 527 -12.65 5.35 -10.14
C ARG A 527 -11.85 4.09 -9.85
N LEU A 528 -12.11 3.07 -10.64
CA LEU A 528 -11.28 1.86 -10.68
C LEU A 528 -10.22 2.08 -11.75
N ALA A 529 -8.97 1.86 -11.37
CA ALA A 529 -7.87 1.76 -12.31
C ALA A 529 -7.38 0.32 -12.37
N ARG A 530 -6.78 -0.04 -13.48
CA ARG A 530 -6.16 -1.34 -13.70
C ARG A 530 -4.69 -1.14 -13.97
N LEU A 531 -3.85 -1.65 -13.08
CA LEU A 531 -2.42 -1.77 -13.32
C LEU A 531 -2.16 -2.84 -14.38
N GLN A 532 -1.27 -2.53 -15.31
CA GLN A 532 -0.88 -3.49 -16.35
C GLN A 532 0.03 -4.58 -15.77
N SER A 533 0.28 -5.61 -16.58
CA SER A 533 1.28 -6.62 -16.24
C SER A 533 2.67 -5.97 -16.17
N GLU A 534 3.45 -6.42 -15.21
CA GLU A 534 4.83 -6.00 -15.03
C GLU A 534 5.74 -7.23 -14.98
N GLY A 535 6.92 -7.10 -15.60
CA GLY A 535 7.95 -8.13 -15.57
C GLY A 535 9.33 -7.51 -15.34
N THR A 536 9.91 -7.72 -14.15
CA THR A 536 11.21 -7.15 -13.77
C THR A 536 12.29 -8.20 -13.65
N VAL A 537 13.51 -7.84 -14.05
CA VAL A 537 14.72 -8.65 -13.85
C VAL A 537 15.60 -7.99 -12.81
N ASP A 538 15.97 -8.78 -11.80
CA ASP A 538 16.87 -8.37 -10.71
C ASP A 538 18.15 -9.22 -10.73
N LEU A 539 19.29 -8.63 -10.31
CA LEU A 539 20.58 -9.31 -10.12
C LEU A 539 21.06 -9.07 -8.69
N SER A 540 21.56 -10.11 -8.05
CA SER A 540 22.26 -10.01 -6.76
C SER A 540 23.56 -10.80 -6.81
N LEU A 541 24.66 -10.16 -6.39
CA LEU A 541 25.97 -10.78 -6.23
C LEU A 541 26.41 -10.60 -4.79
N ASN A 542 26.80 -11.69 -4.12
CA ASN A 542 27.33 -11.68 -2.77
C ASN A 542 28.73 -12.30 -2.80
N TRP A 543 29.70 -11.64 -2.20
CA TRP A 543 31.06 -12.13 -2.13
C TRP A 543 31.62 -12.00 -0.72
N GLN A 544 31.85 -13.12 -0.06
CA GLN A 544 32.54 -13.18 1.22
C GLN A 544 34.05 -13.25 0.96
N TYR A 545 34.68 -12.06 0.91
CA TYR A 545 36.12 -11.94 0.63
C TYR A 545 36.98 -12.55 1.73
N SER A 546 36.58 -12.36 3.01
CA SER A 546 37.24 -12.95 4.17
C SER A 546 36.20 -13.28 5.25
N LYS A 547 36.64 -13.88 6.38
CA LYS A 547 35.73 -14.13 7.52
C LYS A 547 35.12 -12.83 8.07
N GLN A 548 35.81 -11.72 7.91
CA GLN A 548 35.38 -10.40 8.40
C GLN A 548 34.72 -9.54 7.34
N LEU A 549 35.15 -9.60 6.08
CA LEU A 549 34.75 -8.66 5.03
C LEU A 549 33.90 -9.34 3.95
N GLY A 550 32.72 -8.83 3.74
CA GLY A 550 31.81 -9.23 2.68
C GLY A 550 31.37 -8.04 1.83
N PHE A 551 31.09 -8.30 0.56
CA PHE A 551 30.55 -7.33 -0.40
C PHE A 551 29.23 -7.85 -0.98
N ARG A 552 28.30 -6.94 -1.21
CA ARG A 552 27.06 -7.23 -1.89
C ARG A 552 26.80 -6.18 -2.96
N PHE A 553 26.49 -6.63 -4.16
CA PHE A 553 25.99 -5.79 -5.24
C PHE A 553 24.58 -6.23 -5.62
N GLN A 554 23.68 -5.27 -5.77
CA GLN A 554 22.31 -5.51 -6.21
C GLN A 554 21.97 -4.55 -7.36
N ALA A 555 21.30 -5.06 -8.37
CA ALA A 555 20.70 -4.28 -9.44
C ALA A 555 19.23 -4.69 -9.58
N SER A 556 18.34 -3.75 -9.42
CA SER A 556 16.89 -3.97 -9.50
C SER A 556 16.31 -3.31 -10.72
N ASN A 557 15.26 -3.93 -11.28
CA ASN A 557 14.56 -3.48 -12.47
C ASN A 557 15.50 -3.25 -13.66
N LEU A 558 16.34 -4.24 -13.98
CA LEU A 558 17.27 -4.19 -15.12
C LEU A 558 16.56 -4.01 -16.47
N THR A 559 15.31 -4.45 -16.56
CA THR A 559 14.43 -4.26 -17.72
C THR A 559 13.97 -2.81 -17.89
N ASN A 560 14.14 -1.97 -16.87
CA ASN A 560 13.60 -0.60 -16.83
C ASN A 560 12.08 -0.58 -17.06
N GLU A 561 11.37 -1.55 -16.48
CA GLU A 561 9.93 -1.68 -16.65
C GLU A 561 9.21 -0.53 -15.96
N PRO A 562 8.35 0.23 -16.65
CA PRO A 562 7.54 1.27 -16.04
C PRO A 562 6.27 0.69 -15.42
N LEU A 563 5.76 1.35 -14.39
CA LEU A 563 4.40 1.09 -13.91
C LEU A 563 3.41 1.80 -14.84
N ARG A 564 2.37 1.07 -15.27
CA ARG A 564 1.32 1.59 -16.15
C ARG A 564 -0.04 1.29 -15.55
N ALA A 565 -0.89 2.28 -15.50
CA ALA A 565 -2.27 2.15 -15.07
C ALA A 565 -3.23 2.71 -16.13
N TYR A 566 -4.45 2.19 -16.18
CA TYR A 566 -5.51 2.68 -17.05
C TYR A 566 -6.88 2.55 -16.38
N THR A 567 -7.81 3.44 -16.73
CA THR A 567 -9.15 3.55 -16.15
C THR A 567 -10.07 2.59 -16.83
N ASP A 568 -10.31 1.65 -17.00
CA ASP A 568 -11.19 0.59 -17.49
C ASP A 568 -10.44 -0.66 -18.01
N ASN A 569 -11.15 -1.57 -18.56
CA ASN A 569 -10.58 -2.85 -19.00
C ASN A 569 -9.82 -2.79 -20.35
N LYS A 570 -9.55 -1.61 -20.89
CA LYS A 570 -8.94 -1.44 -22.21
C LYS A 570 -7.45 -1.14 -22.09
N PRO A 571 -6.57 -1.95 -22.71
CA PRO A 571 -5.11 -1.85 -22.49
C PRO A 571 -4.45 -0.62 -23.12
N ASN A 572 -5.17 0.18 -23.88
CA ASN A 572 -4.63 1.33 -24.62
C ASN A 572 -4.86 2.68 -23.92
N ARG A 573 -5.43 2.66 -22.72
CA ARG A 573 -5.69 3.87 -21.94
C ARG A 573 -4.76 3.95 -20.74
N LEU A 574 -4.15 5.10 -20.57
CA LEU A 574 -3.55 5.47 -19.31
C LEU A 574 -4.64 6.00 -18.38
N ALA A 575 -4.58 5.62 -17.10
CA ALA A 575 -5.46 6.16 -16.08
C ALA A 575 -5.33 7.67 -16.03
N ASN A 576 -6.40 8.35 -15.68
CA ASN A 576 -6.41 9.80 -15.54
C ASN A 576 -5.36 10.24 -14.51
N GLN A 577 -4.74 11.36 -14.77
CA GLN A 577 -3.44 11.80 -14.29
C GLN A 577 -3.27 12.00 -12.78
N ASP A 578 -4.34 12.11 -12.02
CA ASP A 578 -4.25 12.34 -10.58
C ASP A 578 -3.60 11.18 -9.81
N ASP A 579 -3.41 10.00 -10.47
CA ASP A 579 -3.05 8.76 -9.81
C ASP A 579 -1.95 7.96 -10.51
N GLY A 580 -1.12 8.60 -11.33
CA GLY A 580 0.11 8.01 -11.85
C GLY A 580 -0.10 6.95 -12.92
N GLY A 581 -0.85 7.24 -13.97
CA GLY A 581 -1.10 6.35 -15.10
C GLY A 581 0.14 5.80 -15.80
N TYR A 582 1.27 6.50 -15.71
CA TYR A 582 2.58 6.06 -16.20
C TYR A 582 3.69 6.56 -15.28
N GLN A 583 4.47 5.64 -14.70
CA GLN A 583 5.58 5.97 -13.80
C GLN A 583 6.83 5.20 -14.20
N VAL A 584 7.97 5.90 -14.32
CA VAL A 584 9.29 5.33 -14.60
C VAL A 584 10.15 5.48 -13.35
N PHE A 585 10.47 4.37 -12.70
CA PHE A 585 11.33 4.36 -11.52
C PHE A 585 12.81 4.16 -11.85
N GLY A 586 13.11 3.77 -13.11
CA GLY A 586 14.47 3.51 -13.56
C GLY A 586 15.07 2.21 -13.00
N ARG A 587 16.34 2.01 -13.28
CA ARG A 587 17.18 0.93 -12.73
C ARG A 587 17.82 1.41 -11.45
N ARG A 588 17.83 0.55 -10.43
CA ARG A 588 18.49 0.87 -9.16
C ARG A 588 19.70 -0.03 -8.97
N TYR A 589 20.82 0.57 -8.55
CA TYR A 589 22.06 -0.12 -8.24
C TYR A 589 22.46 0.17 -6.80
N GLN A 590 22.85 -0.85 -6.07
CA GLN A 590 23.29 -0.74 -4.67
C GLN A 590 24.56 -1.55 -4.47
N LEU A 591 25.54 -0.96 -3.80
CA LEU A 591 26.76 -1.62 -3.35
C LEU A 591 26.85 -1.50 -1.83
N GLU A 592 27.11 -2.62 -1.19
CA GLU A 592 27.23 -2.73 0.27
C GLU A 592 28.54 -3.43 0.61
N ALA A 593 29.22 -2.95 1.66
CA ALA A 593 30.36 -3.62 2.27
C ALA A 593 30.05 -3.84 3.75
N THR A 594 30.20 -5.08 4.22
CA THR A 594 29.95 -5.47 5.62
C THR A 594 31.26 -5.93 6.24
N TYR A 595 31.63 -5.33 7.38
CA TYR A 595 32.78 -5.77 8.18
C TYR A 595 32.34 -6.25 9.55
N LYS A 596 32.79 -7.46 9.93
CA LYS A 596 32.56 -8.07 11.24
C LYS A 596 33.82 -7.95 12.09
N PHE A 597 33.71 -7.34 13.24
CA PHE A 597 34.78 -7.15 14.21
C PHE A 597 35.08 -8.41 15.01
#